data_d9b4ad40232380aa1bd94f7c83c682df
#
_entry.id   d9b4ad40232380aa1bd94f7c83c682df
#
_cell.length_a   1.000
_cell.length_b   1.000
_cell.length_c   1.000
_cell.angle_alpha   90.00
_cell.angle_beta   90.00
_cell.angle_gamma   90.00
#
_symmetry.space_group_name_H-M   'P 1'
#
loop_
_entity.id
_entity.type
_entity.pdbx_description
1 polymer ?
#
loop_
_entity_poly.entity_id
_entity_poly.type
_entity_poly.pdbx_seq_one_letter_code
_entity_poly.pdbx_strand_id
1 'polypeptide(L)'
;MNGLFSYKYYDTPEGHDIYKKTFVASKYAALSGLTLASWDVLMFSHPKGFAQTVGRYGFFMGPMVGMAAAFTVTTNVAQNIRGKNDKINYFLGGVAAGSIFGTWLRSVTVAVPACLLLGFAAIVKKSAVDEGWVFFPDTTMAPKSIKSVRHDWTLVKDIEELKTWTTGTKQ
;
A
#
# COMPACT_ATOMS: atom_id res chain seq x y z
N MET A 1 25.73 -1.14 6.47
CA MET A 1 25.10 -1.22 5.13
C MET A 1 23.85 -2.07 5.27
N ASN A 2 22.67 -1.44 5.30
CA ASN A 2 21.42 -2.18 5.32
C ASN A 2 21.28 -2.87 3.96
N GLY A 3 21.13 -4.21 3.97
CA GLY A 3 21.00 -4.96 2.74
C GLY A 3 19.78 -4.49 1.93
N LEU A 4 19.82 -4.64 0.62
CA LEU A 4 18.76 -4.21 -0.32
C LEU A 4 17.36 -4.73 0.09
N PHE A 5 17.31 -5.89 0.76
CA PHE A 5 16.07 -6.50 1.25
C PHE A 5 15.48 -5.85 2.50
N SER A 6 16.30 -5.17 3.33
CA SER A 6 15.88 -4.48 4.56
C SER A 6 15.56 -3.01 4.34
N TYR A 7 15.78 -2.48 3.12
CA TYR A 7 15.52 -1.09 2.78
C TYR A 7 14.01 -0.82 2.71
N LYS A 8 13.56 0.30 3.31
CA LYS A 8 12.17 0.77 3.22
C LYS A 8 12.05 1.91 2.22
N TYR A 9 10.90 2.04 1.58
CA TYR A 9 10.68 3.04 0.52
C TYR A 9 10.95 4.49 0.96
N TYR A 10 10.64 4.82 2.20
CA TYR A 10 10.77 6.18 2.78
C TYR A 10 12.05 6.39 3.61
N ASP A 11 13.01 5.47 3.57
CA ASP A 11 14.29 5.63 4.29
C ASP A 11 15.13 6.79 3.73
N THR A 12 14.97 7.12 2.46
CA THR A 12 15.62 8.26 1.81
C THR A 12 14.59 9.24 1.24
N PRO A 13 14.92 10.55 1.17
CA PRO A 13 14.04 11.53 0.55
C PRO A 13 13.75 11.17 -0.90
N GLU A 14 12.62 11.65 -1.41
CA GLU A 14 12.21 11.39 -2.79
C GLU A 14 13.19 12.05 -3.77
N GLY A 15 13.34 11.44 -4.95
CA GLY A 15 14.34 11.85 -5.93
C GLY A 15 15.71 11.17 -5.77
N HIS A 16 15.97 10.57 -4.60
CA HIS A 16 17.21 9.83 -4.33
C HIS A 16 16.97 8.31 -4.34
N ASP A 17 18.03 7.54 -4.62
CA ASP A 17 18.03 6.07 -4.57
C ASP A 17 16.88 5.42 -5.39
N ILE A 18 16.57 5.95 -6.57
CA ILE A 18 15.46 5.50 -7.43
C ILE A 18 15.49 3.98 -7.63
N TYR A 19 16.67 3.42 -7.85
CA TYR A 19 16.84 1.98 -8.06
C TYR A 19 16.40 1.16 -6.85
N LYS A 20 16.80 1.54 -5.64
CA LYS A 20 16.43 0.83 -4.41
C LYS A 20 14.93 0.94 -4.14
N LYS A 21 14.36 2.12 -4.35
CA LYS A 21 12.90 2.35 -4.23
C LYS A 21 12.11 1.52 -5.22
N THR A 22 12.56 1.48 -6.49
CA THR A 22 11.93 0.67 -7.52
C THR A 22 12.00 -0.81 -7.16
N PHE A 23 13.12 -1.29 -6.65
CA PHE A 23 13.26 -2.68 -6.21
C PHE A 23 12.29 -3.03 -5.08
N VAL A 24 12.16 -2.17 -4.06
CA VAL A 24 11.21 -2.38 -2.96
C VAL A 24 9.76 -2.39 -3.45
N ALA A 25 9.37 -1.42 -4.27
CA ALA A 25 8.03 -1.38 -4.84
C ALA A 25 7.73 -2.61 -5.70
N SER A 26 8.68 -3.01 -6.56
CA SER A 26 8.57 -4.19 -7.41
C SER A 26 8.50 -5.50 -6.63
N LYS A 27 9.20 -5.61 -5.51
CA LYS A 27 9.12 -6.76 -4.60
C LYS A 27 7.69 -6.98 -4.08
N TYR A 28 7.04 -5.93 -3.59
CA TYR A 28 5.65 -6.02 -3.12
C TYR A 28 4.66 -6.26 -4.25
N ALA A 29 4.89 -5.62 -5.41
CA ALA A 29 4.07 -5.85 -6.60
C ALA A 29 4.20 -7.28 -7.13
N ALA A 30 5.39 -7.87 -7.09
CA ALA A 30 5.60 -9.27 -7.45
C ALA A 30 4.85 -10.22 -6.52
N LEU A 31 4.87 -9.97 -5.21
CA LEU A 31 4.10 -10.76 -4.24
C LEU A 31 2.59 -10.66 -4.49
N SER A 32 2.06 -9.46 -4.74
CA SER A 32 0.65 -9.28 -5.07
C SER A 32 0.28 -9.93 -6.42
N GLY A 33 1.14 -9.81 -7.42
CA GLY A 33 0.98 -10.50 -8.70
C GLY A 33 1.00 -12.02 -8.57
N LEU A 34 1.86 -12.56 -7.70
CA LEU A 34 1.92 -13.99 -7.39
C LEU A 34 0.62 -14.49 -6.75
N THR A 35 0.08 -13.75 -5.78
CA THR A 35 -1.18 -14.12 -5.12
C THR A 35 -2.35 -14.11 -6.09
N LEU A 36 -2.46 -13.08 -6.95
CA LEU A 36 -3.51 -13.00 -7.97
C LEU A 36 -3.36 -14.11 -9.03
N ALA A 37 -2.14 -14.39 -9.48
CA ALA A 37 -1.87 -15.48 -10.40
C ALA A 37 -2.24 -16.83 -9.82
N SER A 38 -1.91 -17.06 -8.54
CA SER A 38 -2.28 -18.30 -7.85
C SER A 38 -3.78 -18.46 -7.72
N TRP A 39 -4.48 -17.37 -7.42
CA TRP A 39 -5.95 -17.36 -7.39
C TRP A 39 -6.53 -17.70 -8.77
N ASP A 40 -6.05 -17.06 -9.86
CA ASP A 40 -6.51 -17.33 -11.21
C ASP A 40 -6.26 -18.79 -11.62
N VAL A 41 -5.06 -19.30 -11.35
CA VAL A 41 -4.68 -20.69 -11.71
C VAL A 41 -5.52 -21.72 -10.95
N LEU A 42 -5.79 -21.49 -9.67
CA LEU A 42 -6.52 -22.46 -8.83
C LEU A 42 -8.04 -22.39 -9.04
N MET A 43 -8.59 -21.19 -9.26
CA MET A 43 -10.04 -20.98 -9.28
C MET A 43 -10.63 -20.92 -10.69
N PHE A 44 -9.88 -20.43 -11.68
CA PHE A 44 -10.42 -20.09 -13.00
C PHE A 44 -9.73 -20.81 -14.15
N SER A 45 -8.43 -20.66 -14.30
CA SER A 45 -7.73 -21.00 -15.55
C SER A 45 -7.37 -22.49 -15.67
N HIS A 46 -7.07 -23.18 -14.57
CA HIS A 46 -6.67 -24.60 -14.50
C HIS A 46 -5.74 -25.02 -15.66
N PRO A 47 -4.60 -24.36 -15.88
CA PRO A 47 -3.74 -24.63 -17.03
C PRO A 47 -3.19 -26.06 -16.96
N LYS A 48 -3.22 -26.76 -18.10
CA LYS A 48 -2.69 -28.12 -18.22
C LYS A 48 -1.27 -28.07 -18.75
N GLY A 49 -0.29 -28.19 -17.86
CA GLY A 49 1.12 -28.23 -18.22
C GLY A 49 1.96 -27.08 -17.67
N PHE A 50 3.25 -27.35 -17.46
CA PHE A 50 4.19 -26.43 -16.81
C PHE A 50 4.31 -25.08 -17.55
N ALA A 51 4.51 -25.11 -18.86
CA ALA A 51 4.70 -23.88 -19.65
C ALA A 51 3.48 -22.95 -19.62
N GLN A 52 2.26 -23.53 -19.66
CA GLN A 52 1.02 -22.75 -19.58
C GLN A 52 0.85 -22.13 -18.20
N THR A 53 1.19 -22.89 -17.15
CA THR A 53 1.15 -22.37 -15.76
C THR A 53 2.11 -21.20 -15.59
N VAL A 54 3.37 -21.36 -15.99
CA VAL A 54 4.38 -20.28 -15.94
C VAL A 54 3.92 -19.05 -16.75
N GLY A 55 3.35 -19.28 -17.93
CA GLY A 55 2.80 -18.19 -18.76
C GLY A 55 1.68 -17.41 -18.05
N ARG A 56 0.80 -18.08 -17.31
CA ARG A 56 -0.25 -17.43 -16.51
C ARG A 56 0.33 -16.60 -15.35
N TYR A 57 1.31 -17.14 -14.64
CA TYR A 57 2.01 -16.36 -13.61
C TYR A 57 2.68 -15.11 -14.20
N GLY A 58 3.37 -15.24 -15.33
CA GLY A 58 3.98 -14.11 -16.02
C GLY A 58 2.98 -13.05 -16.47
N PHE A 59 1.78 -13.47 -16.90
CA PHE A 59 0.70 -12.58 -17.34
C PHE A 59 0.20 -11.65 -16.22
N PHE A 60 0.19 -12.10 -14.97
CA PHE A 60 -0.18 -11.27 -13.81
C PHE A 60 1.01 -10.53 -13.20
N MET A 61 2.12 -11.24 -12.98
CA MET A 61 3.29 -10.66 -12.32
C MET A 61 3.96 -9.56 -13.16
N GLY A 62 4.07 -9.75 -14.49
CA GLY A 62 4.71 -8.80 -15.38
C GLY A 62 4.10 -7.41 -15.30
N PRO A 63 2.81 -7.24 -15.60
CA PRO A 63 2.14 -5.95 -15.51
C PRO A 63 2.16 -5.34 -14.10
N MET A 64 1.99 -6.14 -13.05
CA MET A 64 2.03 -5.66 -11.67
C MET A 64 3.39 -5.04 -11.31
N VAL A 65 4.47 -5.76 -11.61
CA VAL A 65 5.84 -5.25 -11.43
C VAL A 65 6.10 -4.04 -12.32
N GLY A 66 5.64 -4.07 -13.57
CA GLY A 66 5.73 -2.95 -14.50
C GLY A 66 5.05 -1.69 -13.98
N MET A 67 3.83 -1.80 -13.44
CA MET A 67 3.10 -0.68 -12.85
C MET A 67 3.85 -0.09 -11.65
N ALA A 68 4.38 -0.91 -10.76
CA ALA A 68 5.15 -0.45 -9.61
C ALA A 68 6.45 0.23 -10.00
N ALA A 69 7.16 -0.33 -10.98
CA ALA A 69 8.38 0.27 -11.52
C ALA A 69 8.09 1.61 -12.21
N ALA A 70 7.08 1.67 -13.07
CA ALA A 70 6.69 2.91 -13.76
C ALA A 70 6.27 3.99 -12.77
N PHE A 71 5.45 3.65 -11.77
CA PHE A 71 5.07 4.57 -10.70
C PHE A 71 6.30 5.17 -10.02
N THR A 72 7.19 4.31 -9.52
CA THR A 72 8.35 4.75 -8.74
C THR A 72 9.32 5.57 -9.58
N VAL A 73 9.63 5.13 -10.78
CA VAL A 73 10.54 5.86 -11.68
C VAL A 73 9.95 7.22 -12.04
N THR A 74 8.69 7.26 -12.50
CA THR A 74 8.04 8.51 -12.92
C THR A 74 7.93 9.50 -11.76
N THR A 75 7.54 9.07 -10.58
CA THR A 75 7.43 9.93 -9.39
C THR A 75 8.77 10.57 -9.03
N ASN A 76 9.84 9.77 -8.95
CA ASN A 76 11.16 10.27 -8.58
C ASN A 76 11.80 11.12 -9.68
N VAL A 77 11.64 10.74 -10.96
CA VAL A 77 12.12 11.55 -12.09
C VAL A 77 11.38 12.88 -12.16
N ALA A 78 10.05 12.88 -12.00
CA ALA A 78 9.26 14.12 -11.97
C ALA A 78 9.73 15.07 -10.85
N GLN A 79 10.06 14.51 -9.68
CA GLN A 79 10.62 15.29 -8.58
C GLN A 79 11.99 15.88 -8.93
N ASN A 80 12.88 15.11 -9.52
CA ASN A 80 14.21 15.58 -9.91
C ASN A 80 14.13 16.71 -10.95
N ILE A 81 13.20 16.61 -11.91
CA ILE A 81 13.00 17.64 -12.94
C ILE A 81 12.37 18.91 -12.34
N ARG A 82 11.38 18.76 -11.45
CA ARG A 82 10.63 19.89 -10.89
C ARG A 82 11.29 20.52 -9.66
N GLY A 83 12.20 19.79 -9.00
CA GLY A 83 12.88 20.25 -7.78
C GLY A 83 11.93 20.45 -6.57
N LYS A 84 10.69 19.94 -6.66
CA LYS A 84 9.66 20.09 -5.61
C LYS A 84 9.05 18.75 -5.27
N ASN A 85 8.88 18.49 -3.99
CA ASN A 85 8.24 17.26 -3.48
C ASN A 85 6.73 17.49 -3.32
N ASP A 86 6.02 17.53 -4.45
CA ASP A 86 4.59 17.84 -4.51
C ASP A 86 3.73 16.58 -4.77
N LYS A 87 2.46 16.68 -4.38
CA LYS A 87 1.43 15.67 -4.67
C LYS A 87 1.27 15.39 -6.18
N ILE A 88 1.62 16.37 -7.04
CA ILE A 88 1.55 16.24 -8.51
C ILE A 88 2.54 15.20 -9.03
N ASN A 89 3.71 15.04 -8.42
CA ASN A 89 4.69 14.02 -8.83
C ASN A 89 4.12 12.61 -8.64
N TYR A 90 3.38 12.41 -7.55
CA TYR A 90 2.69 11.16 -7.27
C TYR A 90 1.52 10.93 -8.24
N PHE A 91 0.80 11.99 -8.59
CA PHE A 91 -0.25 11.89 -9.61
C PHE A 91 0.32 11.41 -10.95
N LEU A 92 1.42 12.00 -11.41
CA LEU A 92 2.10 11.59 -12.65
C LEU A 92 2.55 10.13 -12.59
N GLY A 93 3.10 9.69 -11.45
CA GLY A 93 3.43 8.29 -11.22
C GLY A 93 2.21 7.38 -11.32
N GLY A 94 1.08 7.78 -10.73
CA GLY A 94 -0.18 7.04 -10.81
C GLY A 94 -0.74 6.95 -12.23
N VAL A 95 -0.63 8.03 -13.01
CA VAL A 95 -1.01 8.03 -14.43
C VAL A 95 -0.13 7.08 -15.24
N ALA A 96 1.18 7.06 -15.00
CA ALA A 96 2.10 6.12 -15.67
C ALA A 96 1.77 4.65 -15.33
N ALA A 97 1.45 4.35 -14.08
CA ALA A 97 1.00 3.02 -13.69
C ALA A 97 -0.34 2.65 -14.34
N GLY A 98 -1.29 3.59 -14.39
CA GLY A 98 -2.60 3.39 -15.02
C GLY A 98 -2.51 3.14 -16.53
N SER A 99 -1.54 3.75 -17.22
CA SER A 99 -1.32 3.49 -18.64
C SER A 99 -0.87 2.04 -18.89
N ILE A 100 0.00 1.49 -18.03
CA ILE A 100 0.40 0.08 -18.11
C ILE A 100 -0.79 -0.84 -17.82
N PHE A 101 -1.63 -0.50 -16.84
CA PHE A 101 -2.85 -1.25 -16.56
C PHE A 101 -3.80 -1.29 -17.77
N GLY A 102 -3.97 -0.15 -18.45
CA GLY A 102 -4.78 -0.07 -19.67
C GLY A 102 -4.22 -0.88 -20.82
N THR A 103 -2.90 -0.87 -21.01
CA THR A 103 -2.24 -1.70 -22.05
C THR A 103 -2.35 -3.18 -21.74
N TRP A 104 -2.27 -3.57 -20.48
CA TRP A 104 -2.46 -4.96 -20.04
C TRP A 104 -3.86 -5.46 -20.39
N LEU A 105 -4.90 -4.66 -20.15
CA LEU A 105 -6.29 -4.99 -20.47
C LEU A 105 -6.67 -4.70 -21.92
N ARG A 106 -5.75 -4.14 -22.72
CA ARG A 106 -5.95 -3.78 -24.14
C ARG A 106 -7.20 -2.92 -24.37
N SER A 107 -7.53 -2.03 -23.44
CA SER A 107 -8.74 -1.22 -23.49
C SER A 107 -8.46 0.22 -23.08
N VAL A 108 -8.66 1.15 -24.01
CA VAL A 108 -8.54 2.59 -23.72
C VAL A 108 -9.63 3.07 -22.75
N THR A 109 -10.83 2.48 -22.85
CA THR A 109 -11.96 2.79 -21.96
C THR A 109 -11.63 2.47 -20.49
N VAL A 110 -10.79 1.45 -20.24
CA VAL A 110 -10.30 1.11 -18.90
C VAL A 110 -9.05 1.91 -18.54
N ALA A 111 -8.21 2.23 -19.52
CA ALA A 111 -6.97 2.97 -19.29
C ALA A 111 -7.22 4.36 -18.68
N VAL A 112 -8.17 5.13 -19.24
CA VAL A 112 -8.44 6.49 -18.80
C VAL A 112 -8.91 6.55 -17.34
N PRO A 113 -9.96 5.83 -16.93
CA PRO A 113 -10.36 5.83 -15.51
C PRO A 113 -9.27 5.22 -14.61
N ALA A 114 -8.52 4.22 -15.06
CA ALA A 114 -7.41 3.66 -14.28
C ALA A 114 -6.31 4.69 -14.02
N CYS A 115 -5.92 5.49 -15.01
CA CYS A 115 -4.96 6.57 -14.85
C CYS A 115 -5.45 7.60 -13.81
N LEU A 116 -6.71 7.98 -13.87
CA LEU A 116 -7.29 8.95 -12.93
C LEU A 116 -7.37 8.37 -11.51
N LEU A 117 -7.92 7.16 -11.37
CA LEU A 117 -8.08 6.50 -10.07
C LEU A 117 -6.73 6.25 -9.38
N LEU A 118 -5.75 5.71 -10.11
CA LEU A 118 -4.41 5.47 -9.56
C LEU A 118 -3.67 6.79 -9.29
N GLY A 119 -3.88 7.82 -10.12
CA GLY A 119 -3.37 9.16 -9.88
C GLY A 119 -3.91 9.77 -8.59
N PHE A 120 -5.23 9.73 -8.38
CA PHE A 120 -5.85 10.21 -7.16
C PHE A 120 -5.47 9.38 -5.93
N ALA A 121 -5.43 8.06 -6.04
CA ALA A 121 -4.96 7.18 -4.97
C ALA A 121 -3.51 7.52 -4.55
N ALA A 122 -2.67 7.84 -5.52
CA ALA A 122 -1.29 8.27 -5.26
C ALA A 122 -1.23 9.62 -4.53
N ILE A 123 -2.09 10.59 -4.88
CA ILE A 123 -2.22 11.87 -4.16
C ILE A 123 -2.62 11.61 -2.70
N VAL A 124 -3.65 10.78 -2.48
CA VAL A 124 -4.11 10.42 -1.12
C VAL A 124 -2.98 9.77 -0.33
N LYS A 125 -2.24 8.85 -0.96
CA LYS A 125 -1.08 8.22 -0.31
C LYS A 125 -0.01 9.24 0.07
N LYS A 126 0.29 10.19 -0.81
CA LYS A 126 1.25 11.26 -0.51
C LYS A 126 0.76 12.14 0.64
N SER A 127 -0.51 12.55 0.63
CA SER A 127 -1.12 13.32 1.72
C SER A 127 -1.03 12.57 3.04
N ALA A 128 -1.33 11.27 3.03
CA ALA A 128 -1.23 10.44 4.22
C ALA A 128 0.18 10.36 4.79
N VAL A 129 1.20 10.33 3.93
CA VAL A 129 2.61 10.32 4.37
C VAL A 129 2.99 11.68 4.92
N ASP A 130 2.61 12.79 4.26
CA ASP A 130 2.94 14.14 4.67
C ASP A 130 2.24 14.54 5.98
N GLU A 131 1.02 14.06 6.20
CA GLU A 131 0.21 14.34 7.39
C GLU A 131 0.37 13.28 8.50
N GLY A 132 1.16 12.23 8.25
CA GLY A 132 1.42 11.16 9.22
C GLY A 132 0.22 10.27 9.52
N TRP A 133 -0.72 10.10 8.57
CA TRP A 133 -1.88 9.24 8.76
C TRP A 133 -1.48 7.78 8.91
N VAL A 134 -1.94 7.15 9.96
CA VAL A 134 -1.77 5.72 10.20
C VAL A 134 -3.08 5.02 9.80
N PHE A 135 -3.12 4.46 8.58
CA PHE A 135 -4.30 3.72 8.08
C PHE A 135 -4.55 2.42 8.85
N PHE A 136 -3.48 1.77 9.29
CA PHE A 136 -3.55 0.54 10.08
C PHE A 136 -2.73 0.77 11.35
N PRO A 137 -3.35 1.32 12.40
CA PRO A 137 -2.67 1.43 13.68
C PRO A 137 -2.32 0.02 14.16
N ASP A 138 -1.11 -0.16 14.70
CA ASP A 138 -0.73 -1.38 15.40
C ASP A 138 -1.65 -1.52 16.62
N THR A 139 -2.83 -2.04 16.38
CA THR A 139 -3.67 -2.50 17.47
C THR A 139 -2.95 -3.69 18.08
N THR A 140 -2.28 -3.48 19.20
CA THR A 140 -1.92 -4.57 20.09
C THR A 140 -3.22 -5.26 20.46
N MET A 141 -3.65 -6.20 19.62
CA MET A 141 -4.64 -7.17 20.00
C MET A 141 -4.00 -7.97 21.13
N ALA A 142 -4.14 -7.46 22.38
CA ALA A 142 -4.05 -8.35 23.50
C ALA A 142 -4.95 -9.54 23.14
N PRO A 143 -4.52 -10.81 23.39
CA PRO A 143 -5.28 -11.99 22.98
C PRO A 143 -6.61 -12.02 23.73
N LYS A 144 -7.52 -11.17 23.31
CA LYS A 144 -8.87 -11.08 23.82
C LYS A 144 -9.68 -12.03 22.95
N SER A 145 -9.85 -13.25 23.44
CA SER A 145 -10.88 -14.13 22.91
C SER A 145 -12.24 -13.39 23.03
N ILE A 146 -13.16 -13.68 22.12
CA ILE A 146 -14.52 -13.12 22.14
C ILE A 146 -15.16 -13.26 23.54
N LYS A 147 -14.81 -14.31 24.31
CA LYS A 147 -15.27 -14.52 25.69
C LYS A 147 -14.60 -13.59 26.71
N SER A 148 -13.45 -13.00 26.42
CA SER A 148 -12.71 -12.13 27.33
C SER A 148 -12.86 -10.64 27.01
N VAL A 149 -13.70 -10.27 26.05
CA VAL A 149 -14.04 -8.87 25.79
C VAL A 149 -14.88 -8.38 26.98
N ARG A 150 -14.24 -7.74 27.93
CA ARG A 150 -14.94 -6.89 28.89
C ARG A 150 -15.43 -5.68 28.12
N HIS A 151 -16.73 -5.61 27.94
CA HIS A 151 -17.35 -4.39 27.48
C HIS A 151 -17.28 -3.39 28.63
N ASP A 152 -16.45 -2.40 28.45
CA ASP A 152 -16.43 -1.26 29.34
C ASP A 152 -17.59 -0.33 28.93
N TRP A 153 -18.62 -0.33 29.75
CA TRP A 153 -19.80 0.51 29.59
C TRP A 153 -19.65 1.86 30.31
N THR A 154 -18.46 2.15 30.84
CA THR A 154 -18.23 3.42 31.53
C THR A 154 -18.07 4.52 30.49
N LEU A 155 -18.81 5.59 30.64
CA LEU A 155 -18.74 6.80 29.83
C LEU A 155 -17.53 7.68 30.20
N VAL A 156 -16.83 7.32 31.27
CA VAL A 156 -15.70 8.08 31.82
C VAL A 156 -14.49 7.17 31.97
N LYS A 157 -13.32 7.69 31.58
CA LYS A 157 -12.07 6.96 31.55
C LYS A 157 -11.56 6.53 32.92
N ASP A 158 -11.84 7.33 33.95
CA ASP A 158 -11.51 7.07 35.35
C ASP A 158 -12.75 7.16 36.23
N ILE A 159 -13.16 6.03 36.80
CA ILE A 159 -14.29 5.96 37.75
C ILE A 159 -14.02 6.78 39.03
N GLU A 160 -12.76 6.97 39.40
CA GLU A 160 -12.34 7.75 40.55
C GLU A 160 -12.69 9.25 40.42
N GLU A 161 -12.65 9.79 39.22
CA GLU A 161 -13.05 11.19 38.96
C GLU A 161 -14.54 11.43 39.14
N LEU A 162 -15.37 10.39 39.04
CA LEU A 162 -16.81 10.47 39.21
C LEU A 162 -17.27 10.28 40.66
N LYS A 163 -16.39 9.87 41.55
CA LYS A 163 -16.73 9.71 42.96
C LYS A 163 -16.92 11.06 43.65
N THR A 164 -18.16 11.51 43.71
CA THR A 164 -18.55 12.71 44.48
C THR A 164 -18.87 12.43 45.96
N TRP A 165 -18.77 11.15 46.37
CA TRP A 165 -19.06 10.74 47.74
C TRP A 165 -17.81 10.18 48.43
N THR A 166 -17.60 10.57 49.63
CA THR A 166 -16.64 9.96 50.55
C THR A 166 -17.37 8.97 51.47
N THR A 167 -17.06 7.69 51.32
CA THR A 167 -17.49 6.68 52.27
C THR A 167 -16.46 6.60 53.40
N GLY A 168 -16.71 7.27 54.46
CA GLY A 168 -15.93 7.14 55.68
C GLY A 168 -15.04 8.33 55.98
N THR A 169 -14.96 8.67 57.23
CA THR A 169 -14.06 9.64 57.84
C THR A 169 -12.62 9.17 57.61
N LYS A 170 -11.81 9.98 56.94
CA LYS A 170 -10.37 9.85 57.04
C LYS A 170 -9.98 10.24 58.45
N GLN A 171 -9.62 9.27 59.27
CA GLN A 171 -8.83 9.50 60.50
C GLN A 171 -7.37 9.63 60.09
#